data_746b5adbbb93cc5722255901b0084d25
#
_entry.id   746b5adbbb93cc5722255901b0084d25
#
_cell.length_a   1.000
_cell.length_b   1.000
_cell.length_c   1.000
_cell.angle_alpha   90.00
_cell.angle_beta   90.00
_cell.angle_gamma   90.00
#
_symmetry.space_group_name_H-M   'P 1'
#
loop_
_entity.id
_entity.type
_entity.pdbx_description
1 polymer ?
#
loop_
_entity_poly.entity_id
_entity_poly.type
_entity_poly.pdbx_seq_one_letter_code
_entity_poly.pdbx_strand_id
1 'polypeptide(L)'
;MAETQQTLLANNLRSRVVLETDGQLRTGRDVVVAALLGAEEFGFATAPLITLGCTMMRVCHLDTCPVGVATQNPELRKNFRGDPSYVVNFMRF
;
A
#
# COMPACT_ATOMS: atom_id res chain seq x y z
N MET A 1 -13.53 7.70 0.55
CA MET A 1 -13.77 7.19 1.92
C MET A 1 -14.90 7.92 2.63
N ALA A 2 -14.87 9.24 2.71
CA ALA A 2 -15.89 10.01 3.43
C ALA A 2 -17.31 9.76 2.91
N GLU A 3 -17.50 9.73 1.60
CA GLU A 3 -18.82 9.47 0.99
C GLU A 3 -19.32 8.07 1.36
N THR A 4 -18.45 7.07 1.31
CA THR A 4 -18.80 5.69 1.68
C THR A 4 -19.22 5.63 3.14
N GLN A 5 -18.47 6.26 4.04
CA GLN A 5 -18.77 6.31 5.47
C GLN A 5 -20.15 6.93 5.70
N GLN A 6 -20.41 8.07 5.10
CA GLN A 6 -21.70 8.78 5.29
C GLN A 6 -22.87 8.00 4.70
N THR A 7 -22.69 7.38 3.55
CA THR A 7 -23.74 6.57 2.91
C THR A 7 -24.08 5.36 3.79
N LEU A 8 -23.08 4.68 4.33
CA LEU A 8 -23.30 3.53 5.22
C LEU A 8 -24.00 3.94 6.52
N LEU A 9 -23.64 5.11 7.09
CA LEU A 9 -24.29 5.62 8.28
C LEU A 9 -25.75 5.96 7.99
N ALA A 10 -26.04 6.59 6.86
CA ALA A 10 -27.42 6.98 6.48
C ALA A 10 -28.33 5.76 6.28
N ASN A 11 -27.78 4.61 5.92
CA ASN A 11 -28.54 3.39 5.69
C ASN A 11 -28.44 2.37 6.85
N ASN A 12 -27.87 2.76 7.99
CA ASN A 12 -27.67 1.90 9.17
C ASN A 12 -26.84 0.64 8.87
N LEU A 13 -25.92 0.71 7.92
CA LEU A 13 -25.08 -0.40 7.49
C LEU A 13 -23.65 -0.29 8.00
N ARG A 14 -23.23 0.87 8.51
CA ARG A 14 -21.82 1.11 8.86
C ARG A 14 -21.29 0.13 9.91
N SER A 15 -22.09 -0.22 10.90
CA SER A 15 -21.71 -1.15 11.97
C SER A 15 -21.62 -2.61 11.52
N ARG A 16 -22.11 -2.92 10.32
CA ARG A 16 -22.16 -4.28 9.77
C ARG A 16 -20.95 -4.60 8.90
N VAL A 17 -20.11 -3.63 8.60
CA VAL A 17 -18.95 -3.78 7.72
C VAL A 17 -17.73 -3.11 8.33
N VAL A 18 -16.55 -3.58 7.92
CA VAL A 18 -15.27 -2.94 8.21
C VAL A 18 -14.83 -2.22 6.93
N LEU A 19 -14.49 -0.94 7.05
CA LEU A 19 -14.03 -0.16 5.91
C LEU A 19 -12.51 -0.20 5.83
N GLU A 20 -12.01 -0.68 4.70
CA GLU A 20 -10.59 -0.64 4.37
C GLU A 20 -10.36 0.41 3.29
N THR A 21 -9.28 1.16 3.42
CA THR A 21 -8.84 2.09 2.38
C THR A 21 -7.42 1.75 1.93
N ASP A 22 -7.18 1.92 0.65
CA ASP A 22 -5.85 1.82 0.06
C ASP A 22 -5.67 2.92 -0.99
N GLY A 23 -4.50 2.94 -1.61
CA GLY A 23 -4.21 3.92 -2.64
C GLY A 23 -3.38 5.08 -2.09
N GLN A 24 -2.08 5.04 -2.36
CA GLN A 24 -1.12 6.11 -2.07
C GLN A 24 -1.05 6.55 -0.60
N LEU A 25 -1.25 5.63 0.32
CA LEU A 25 -0.96 5.87 1.73
C LEU A 25 0.55 5.79 1.93
N ARG A 26 1.21 6.91 2.20
CA ARG A 26 2.66 7.02 2.23
C ARG A 26 3.22 7.46 3.58
N THR A 27 2.47 8.23 4.34
CA THR A 27 2.92 8.81 5.61
C THR A 27 1.92 8.50 6.72
N GLY A 28 2.35 8.69 7.96
CA GLY A 28 1.45 8.56 9.11
C GLY A 28 0.29 9.54 9.04
N ARG A 29 0.52 10.74 8.49
CA ARG A 29 -0.55 11.73 8.30
C ARG A 29 -1.63 11.21 7.36
N ASP A 30 -1.24 10.55 6.26
CA ASP A 30 -2.21 9.97 5.31
C ASP A 30 -3.11 8.96 6.01
N VAL A 31 -2.53 8.11 6.87
CA VAL A 31 -3.26 7.11 7.64
C VAL A 31 -4.22 7.78 8.63
N VAL A 32 -3.77 8.80 9.35
CA VAL A 32 -4.61 9.52 10.32
C VAL A 32 -5.78 10.22 9.62
N VAL A 33 -5.54 10.87 8.49
CA VAL A 33 -6.60 11.52 7.71
C VAL A 33 -7.62 10.50 7.23
N ALA A 34 -7.16 9.35 6.72
CA ALA A 34 -8.06 8.28 6.28
C ALA A 34 -8.90 7.73 7.45
N ALA A 35 -8.30 7.57 8.62
CA ALA A 35 -9.02 7.13 9.82
C ALA A 35 -10.10 8.14 10.24
N LEU A 36 -9.79 9.43 10.18
CA LEU A 36 -10.77 10.49 10.49
C LEU A 36 -11.94 10.49 9.51
N LEU A 37 -11.71 10.05 8.27
CA LEU A 37 -12.76 9.95 7.26
C LEU A 37 -13.58 8.65 7.37
N GLY A 38 -13.20 7.74 8.26
CA GLY A 38 -13.99 6.55 8.57
C GLY A 38 -13.31 5.21 8.31
N ALA A 39 -12.07 5.17 7.86
CA ALA A 39 -11.37 3.91 7.60
C ALA A 39 -10.96 3.22 8.90
N GLU A 40 -11.09 1.89 8.94
CA GLU A 40 -10.68 1.05 10.05
C GLU A 40 -9.48 0.18 9.69
N GLU A 41 -9.32 -0.16 8.43
CA GLU A 41 -8.20 -0.93 7.90
C GLU A 41 -7.52 -0.17 6.76
N PHE A 42 -6.24 -0.43 6.56
CA PHE A 42 -5.42 0.35 5.63
C PHE A 42 -4.55 -0.59 4.81
N GLY A 43 -4.64 -0.46 3.47
CA GLY A 43 -3.80 -1.21 2.55
C GLY A 43 -2.62 -0.39 2.07
N PHE A 44 -1.44 -1.01 2.04
CA PHE A 44 -0.21 -0.37 1.61
C PHE A 44 0.44 -1.21 0.51
N ALA A 45 0.82 -0.58 -0.59
CA ALA A 45 1.53 -1.25 -1.66
C ALA A 45 2.72 -0.44 -2.16
N THR A 46 2.48 0.76 -2.66
CA THR A 46 3.50 1.60 -3.29
C THR A 46 4.62 1.99 -2.31
N ALA A 47 4.26 2.45 -1.11
CA ALA A 47 5.28 2.90 -0.14
C ALA A 47 6.21 1.77 0.30
N PRO A 48 5.71 0.58 0.70
CA PRO A 48 6.58 -0.56 0.98
C PRO A 48 7.43 -0.98 -0.22
N LEU A 49 6.86 -0.97 -1.43
CA LEU A 49 7.61 -1.34 -2.64
C LEU A 49 8.76 -0.36 -2.89
N ILE A 50 8.54 0.93 -2.69
CA ILE A 50 9.59 1.94 -2.85
C ILE A 50 10.71 1.71 -1.84
N THR A 51 10.41 1.35 -0.59
CA THR A 51 11.43 1.03 0.41
C THR A 51 12.27 -0.19 0.02
N LEU A 52 11.70 -1.08 -0.79
CA LEU A 52 12.41 -2.26 -1.32
C LEU A 52 13.16 -1.97 -2.62
N GLY A 53 13.13 -0.75 -3.12
CA GLY A 53 13.86 -0.36 -4.31
C GLY A 53 13.04 -0.22 -5.58
N CYS A 54 11.71 -0.28 -5.50
CA CYS A 54 10.86 -0.11 -6.67
C CYS A 54 11.01 1.29 -7.26
N THR A 55 11.20 1.37 -8.58
CA THR A 55 11.32 2.63 -9.31
C THR A 55 10.04 3.04 -10.02
N MET A 56 8.95 2.33 -9.77
CA MET A 56 7.61 2.64 -10.32
C MET A 56 7.52 2.53 -11.84
N MET A 57 8.24 1.60 -12.43
CA MET A 57 8.20 1.35 -13.87
C MET A 57 6.86 0.79 -14.35
N ARG A 58 6.09 0.19 -13.42
CA ARG A 58 4.74 -0.35 -13.69
C ARG A 58 4.70 -1.45 -14.74
N VAL A 59 5.78 -2.25 -14.80
CA VAL A 59 5.89 -3.42 -15.71
C VAL A 59 5.81 -4.74 -14.93
N CYS A 60 5.24 -4.72 -13.73
CA CYS A 60 5.17 -5.88 -12.83
C CYS A 60 4.47 -7.08 -13.49
N HIS A 61 3.46 -6.80 -14.31
CA HIS A 61 2.68 -7.84 -14.99
C HIS A 61 3.41 -8.50 -16.16
N LEU A 62 4.57 -7.97 -16.57
CA LEU A 62 5.33 -8.46 -17.71
C LEU A 62 6.54 -9.32 -17.33
N ASP A 63 6.77 -9.53 -16.02
CA ASP A 63 7.93 -10.26 -15.50
C ASP A 63 9.28 -9.64 -15.94
N THR A 64 9.29 -8.33 -16.20
CA THR A 64 10.44 -7.60 -16.71
C THR A 64 10.90 -6.49 -15.75
N CYS A 65 10.59 -6.59 -14.45
CA CYS A 65 10.95 -5.57 -13.47
C CYS A 65 12.47 -5.37 -13.42
N PRO A 66 13.00 -4.20 -13.81
CA PRO A 66 14.45 -4.00 -13.93
C PRO A 66 15.17 -3.97 -12.59
N VAL A 67 14.47 -3.68 -11.50
CA VAL A 67 15.07 -3.66 -10.15
C VAL A 67 14.90 -5.00 -9.41
N GLY A 68 14.29 -6.00 -10.04
CA GLY A 68 14.19 -7.34 -9.50
C GLY A 68 13.14 -7.56 -8.41
N VAL A 69 12.27 -6.58 -8.15
CA VAL A 69 11.25 -6.68 -7.10
C VAL A 69 10.11 -7.61 -7.51
N ALA A 70 9.61 -7.45 -8.73
CA ALA A 70 8.43 -8.17 -9.20
C ALA A 70 8.75 -9.00 -10.45
N THR A 71 9.68 -9.92 -10.33
CA THR A 71 10.07 -10.81 -11.44
C THR A 71 10.57 -12.13 -10.91
N GLN A 72 10.36 -13.20 -11.67
CA GLN A 72 10.94 -14.50 -11.43
C GLN A 72 12.19 -14.76 -12.30
N ASN A 73 12.52 -13.86 -13.22
CA ASN A 73 13.69 -14.00 -14.08
C ASN A 73 14.97 -13.90 -13.23
N PRO A 74 15.83 -14.97 -13.22
CA PRO A 74 17.03 -14.98 -12.37
C PRO A 74 17.99 -13.83 -12.65
N GLU A 75 18.10 -13.40 -13.90
CA GLU A 75 18.98 -12.28 -14.27
C GLU A 75 18.52 -10.96 -13.68
N LEU A 76 17.20 -10.71 -13.69
CA LEU A 76 16.64 -9.49 -13.13
C LEU A 76 16.61 -9.53 -11.61
N ARG A 77 16.38 -10.71 -11.01
CA ARG A 77 16.38 -10.87 -9.55
C ARG A 77 17.72 -10.52 -8.90
N LYS A 78 18.80 -10.63 -9.63
CA LYS A 78 20.13 -10.24 -9.16
C LYS A 78 20.23 -8.75 -8.86
N ASN A 79 19.36 -7.94 -9.42
CA ASN A 79 19.32 -6.49 -9.19
C ASN A 79 18.61 -6.10 -7.91
N PHE A 80 17.89 -7.02 -7.28
CA PHE A 80 17.15 -6.75 -6.05
C PHE A 80 18.10 -6.46 -4.89
N ARG A 81 17.89 -5.34 -4.21
CA ARG A 81 18.70 -4.88 -3.07
C ARG A 81 17.86 -4.67 -1.81
N GLY A 82 16.60 -5.09 -1.83
CA GLY A 82 15.70 -4.89 -0.71
C GLY A 82 16.01 -5.79 0.47
N ASP A 83 15.60 -5.34 1.65
CA ASP A 83 15.70 -6.09 2.90
C ASP A 83 14.39 -5.90 3.66
N PRO A 84 13.81 -6.97 4.25
CA PRO A 84 12.56 -6.83 5.00
C PRO A 84 12.62 -5.78 6.10
N SER A 85 13.80 -5.55 6.70
CA SER A 85 13.96 -4.55 7.74
C SER A 85 13.68 -3.13 7.26
N TYR A 86 13.85 -2.85 5.97
CA TYR A 86 13.54 -1.54 5.40
C TYR A 86 12.05 -1.24 5.51
N VAL A 87 11.20 -2.23 5.23
CA VAL A 87 9.75 -2.09 5.36
C VAL A 87 9.36 -1.95 6.83
N VAL A 88 9.92 -2.80 7.70
CA VAL A 88 9.64 -2.74 9.14
C VAL A 88 9.97 -1.37 9.71
N ASN A 89 11.15 -0.84 9.38
CA ASN A 89 11.56 0.48 9.87
C ASN A 89 10.69 1.60 9.31
N PHE A 90 10.33 1.52 8.04
CA PHE A 90 9.43 2.50 7.42
C PHE A 90 8.06 2.50 8.10
N MET A 91 7.49 1.32 8.39
CA MET A 91 6.16 1.22 9.00
C MET A 91 6.11 1.70 10.45
N ARG A 92 7.27 1.84 11.11
CA ARG A 92 7.33 2.39 12.47
C ARG A 92 7.14 3.90 12.52
N PHE A 93 7.36 4.58 11.42
CA PHE A 93 7.08 6.00 11.34
C PHE A 93 5.58 6.22 11.18
#